data_4665bff690c574ccf6ccaf09e9b39360
#
_entry.id   4665bff690c574ccf6ccaf09e9b39360
#
_cell.length_a   1.000
_cell.length_b   1.000
_cell.length_c   1.000
_cell.angle_alpha   90.00
_cell.angle_beta   90.00
_cell.angle_gamma   90.00
#
_symmetry.space_group_name_H-M   'P 1'
#
loop_
_entity.id
_entity.type
_entity.pdbx_description
1 polymer ?
#
loop_
_entity_poly.entity_id
_entity_poly.type
_entity_poly.pdbx_seq_one_letter_code
_entity_poly.pdbx_strand_id
1 'polypeptide(L)'
;MRRIGIALALALSVAGSGCVQTRQYADVQFTPPKGDYRLLVMRPDVNVNALTTGGVAQPRADWTEQARNNIIQALRAQQGDLGGKVLVLSRRNELTGISADEVADLERLHFAVAQSIALHKYSGESLPTKYGKGLDYTLGEDAVALGRRTGYDYALFVYAEDNIASTGRTALQVLGVAGCFIGFCAPSGGSNQFAYASLVDLRTGEVVWFNVLQTGSQLPGVTFGDIRNQQGAAQMVERLLGRMKAGREIRKAQAAAEKK
;
A
#
# COMPACT_ATOMS: atom_id res chain seq x y z
N MET A 1 48.41 -4.18 -0.35
CA MET A 1 47.32 -4.60 0.55
C MET A 1 46.36 -3.48 0.92
N ARG A 2 46.82 -2.24 1.15
CA ARG A 2 45.95 -1.10 1.55
C ARG A 2 44.98 -0.60 0.46
N ARG A 3 45.31 -0.77 -0.84
CA ARG A 3 44.44 -0.37 -1.97
C ARG A 3 43.30 -1.36 -2.27
N ILE A 4 43.47 -2.64 -1.92
CA ILE A 4 42.43 -3.67 -2.08
C ILE A 4 41.36 -3.53 -1.04
N GLY A 5 41.70 -3.11 0.20
CA GLY A 5 40.73 -2.87 1.27
C GLY A 5 39.79 -1.69 1.00
N ILE A 6 40.30 -0.64 0.33
CA ILE A 6 39.50 0.54 -0.04
C ILE A 6 38.52 0.22 -1.17
N ALA A 7 38.93 -0.58 -2.16
CA ALA A 7 38.06 -1.03 -3.25
C ALA A 7 36.94 -1.95 -2.75
N LEU A 8 37.21 -2.82 -1.76
CA LEU A 8 36.23 -3.70 -1.17
C LEU A 8 35.20 -2.92 -0.32
N ALA A 9 35.67 -1.89 0.42
CA ALA A 9 34.79 -1.02 1.22
C ALA A 9 33.89 -0.14 0.33
N LEU A 10 34.37 0.35 -0.83
CA LEU A 10 33.57 1.08 -1.79
C LEU A 10 32.53 0.17 -2.50
N ALA A 11 32.86 -1.09 -2.79
CA ALA A 11 31.93 -2.02 -3.39
C ALA A 11 30.78 -2.42 -2.43
N LEU A 12 31.04 -2.49 -1.12
CA LEU A 12 29.99 -2.73 -0.11
C LEU A 12 29.05 -1.56 0.08
N SER A 13 29.50 -0.33 -0.14
CA SER A 13 28.65 0.87 0.04
C SER A 13 27.67 1.09 -1.12
N VAL A 14 27.91 0.54 -2.31
CA VAL A 14 27.01 0.63 -3.47
C VAL A 14 25.92 -0.45 -3.42
N ALA A 15 26.15 -1.56 -2.72
CA ALA A 15 25.15 -2.64 -2.58
C ALA A 15 23.97 -2.30 -1.64
N GLY A 16 24.03 -1.19 -0.91
CA GLY A 16 23.00 -0.78 0.08
C GLY A 16 21.82 0.00 -0.48
N SER A 17 21.84 0.41 -1.75
CA SER A 17 20.71 1.09 -2.39
C SER A 17 19.76 0.07 -3.01
N GLY A 18 19.10 -0.73 -2.16
CA GLY A 18 17.97 -1.55 -2.58
C GLY A 18 16.85 -0.64 -3.10
N CYS A 19 16.63 -0.66 -4.41
CA CYS A 19 15.53 0.07 -5.02
C CYS A 19 14.20 -0.48 -4.51
N VAL A 20 13.57 0.25 -3.60
CA VAL A 20 12.14 0.10 -3.33
C VAL A 20 11.43 0.54 -4.61
N GLN A 21 11.01 -0.41 -5.44
CA GLN A 21 10.21 -0.08 -6.61
C GLN A 21 8.82 0.35 -6.15
N THR A 22 8.62 1.65 -6.04
CA THR A 22 7.29 2.24 -6.03
C THR A 22 6.83 2.37 -7.47
N ARG A 23 6.13 1.38 -7.98
CA ARG A 23 5.39 1.54 -9.23
C ARG A 23 4.07 2.23 -8.89
N GLN A 24 4.01 3.50 -9.23
CA GLN A 24 2.82 4.30 -9.04
C GLN A 24 2.16 4.48 -10.40
N TYR A 25 0.93 4.04 -10.51
CA TYR A 25 0.01 4.50 -11.54
C TYR A 25 -1.09 5.34 -10.87
N ALA A 26 -0.88 6.64 -10.80
CA ALA A 26 -1.97 7.56 -10.69
C ALA A 26 -2.30 7.97 -12.13
N ASP A 27 -3.12 7.20 -12.80
CA ASP A 27 -3.56 7.52 -14.16
C ASP A 27 -4.56 8.71 -14.16
N VAL A 28 -5.05 9.06 -12.97
CA VAL A 28 -5.88 10.24 -12.76
C VAL A 28 -5.33 10.96 -11.52
N GLN A 29 -4.88 12.19 -11.72
CA GLN A 29 -4.62 13.07 -10.58
C GLN A 29 -5.97 13.30 -9.90
N PHE A 30 -6.19 12.65 -8.75
CA PHE A 30 -7.37 12.92 -7.95
C PHE A 30 -7.46 14.42 -7.68
N THR A 31 -8.51 15.03 -8.19
CA THR A 31 -8.85 16.42 -7.94
C THR A 31 -10.00 16.45 -6.96
N PRO A 32 -9.77 16.71 -5.65
CA PRO A 32 -10.86 16.85 -4.69
C PRO A 32 -11.82 17.91 -5.21
N PRO A 33 -13.12 17.76 -4.98
CA PRO A 33 -14.08 18.80 -5.31
C PRO A 33 -13.71 20.10 -4.59
N LYS A 34 -14.11 21.23 -5.16
CA LYS A 34 -13.98 22.53 -4.50
C LYS A 34 -14.90 22.54 -3.25
N GLY A 35 -14.30 22.68 -2.09
CA GLY A 35 -15.04 22.69 -0.79
C GLY A 35 -14.60 21.60 0.18
N ASP A 36 -15.29 21.57 1.32
CA ASP A 36 -15.10 20.52 2.31
C ASP A 36 -15.75 19.23 1.83
N TYR A 37 -14.97 18.15 1.71
CA TYR A 37 -15.47 16.81 1.45
C TYR A 37 -15.32 15.93 2.69
N ARG A 38 -16.10 14.86 2.74
CA ARG A 38 -16.09 13.88 3.83
C ARG A 38 -15.42 12.59 3.34
N LEU A 39 -14.32 12.24 3.97
CA LEU A 39 -13.54 11.05 3.63
C LEU A 39 -13.70 9.98 4.71
N LEU A 40 -14.18 8.82 4.30
CA LEU A 40 -14.21 7.62 5.11
C LEU A 40 -12.97 6.78 4.80
N VAL A 41 -12.11 6.57 5.79
CA VAL A 41 -11.02 5.61 5.67
C VAL A 41 -11.53 4.28 6.22
N MET A 42 -11.69 3.30 5.33
CA MET A 42 -12.16 1.97 5.68
C MET A 42 -11.15 1.26 6.60
N ARG A 43 -11.63 0.29 7.37
CA ARG A 43 -10.73 -0.52 8.21
C ARG A 43 -9.67 -1.18 7.33
N PRO A 44 -8.35 -0.99 7.62
CA PRO A 44 -7.30 -1.58 6.80
C PRO A 44 -7.38 -3.11 6.76
N ASP A 45 -7.30 -3.69 5.58
CA ASP A 45 -7.11 -5.13 5.39
C ASP A 45 -5.62 -5.45 5.46
N VAL A 46 -5.22 -6.22 6.46
CA VAL A 46 -3.81 -6.46 6.77
C VAL A 46 -3.58 -7.95 6.97
N ASN A 47 -2.56 -8.47 6.33
CA ASN A 47 -2.11 -9.85 6.44
C ASN A 47 -0.60 -9.88 6.72
N VAL A 48 -0.20 -10.45 7.85
CA VAL A 48 1.22 -10.63 8.18
C VAL A 48 1.52 -12.12 8.34
N ASN A 49 2.49 -12.58 7.57
CA ASN A 49 2.86 -13.99 7.51
C ASN A 49 4.32 -14.19 7.90
N ALA A 50 4.62 -15.29 8.58
CA ALA A 50 5.96 -15.78 8.75
C ALA A 50 6.32 -16.70 7.58
N LEU A 51 7.38 -16.39 6.83
CA LEU A 51 7.92 -17.29 5.82
C LEU A 51 8.81 -18.34 6.47
N THR A 52 8.43 -19.60 6.34
CA THR A 52 9.28 -20.71 6.80
C THR A 52 10.58 -20.78 6.00
N THR A 53 11.53 -21.59 6.46
CA THR A 53 12.78 -21.86 5.74
C THR A 53 12.52 -22.37 4.31
N GLY A 54 11.48 -23.18 4.11
CA GLY A 54 11.02 -23.66 2.80
C GLY A 54 10.23 -22.66 1.96
N GLY A 55 9.95 -21.45 2.47
CA GLY A 55 9.22 -20.39 1.75
C GLY A 55 7.71 -20.47 1.83
N VAL A 56 7.16 -21.30 2.71
CA VAL A 56 5.72 -21.38 2.94
C VAL A 56 5.32 -20.23 3.86
N ALA A 57 4.32 -19.45 3.43
CA ALA A 57 3.73 -18.39 4.25
C ALA A 57 2.82 -18.99 5.33
N GLN A 58 3.09 -18.65 6.58
CA GLN A 58 2.27 -19.04 7.74
C GLN A 58 1.61 -17.79 8.32
N PRO A 59 0.28 -17.65 8.22
CA PRO A 59 -0.44 -16.51 8.78
C PRO A 59 -0.20 -16.36 10.28
N ARG A 60 0.05 -15.14 10.73
CA ARG A 60 0.28 -14.78 12.12
C ARG A 60 -0.78 -13.76 12.57
N ALA A 61 -1.79 -14.26 13.27
CA ALA A 61 -2.93 -13.44 13.72
C ALA A 61 -2.47 -12.32 14.69
N ASP A 62 -1.54 -12.64 15.60
CA ASP A 62 -0.95 -11.69 16.55
C ASP A 62 -0.22 -10.54 15.82
N TRP A 63 0.62 -10.85 14.83
CA TRP A 63 1.33 -9.86 14.04
C TRP A 63 0.39 -9.03 13.16
N THR A 64 -0.62 -9.70 12.57
CA THR A 64 -1.63 -9.07 11.73
C THR A 64 -2.42 -8.01 12.50
N GLU A 65 -2.88 -8.34 13.72
CA GLU A 65 -3.64 -7.38 14.52
C GLU A 65 -2.76 -6.22 15.02
N GLN A 66 -1.53 -6.50 15.42
CA GLN A 66 -0.57 -5.47 15.80
C GLN A 66 -0.27 -4.51 14.62
N ALA A 67 0.01 -5.06 13.44
CA ALA A 67 0.27 -4.28 12.24
C ALA A 67 -0.95 -3.43 11.83
N ARG A 68 -2.16 -4.00 11.88
CA ARG A 68 -3.40 -3.27 11.60
C ARG A 68 -3.58 -2.08 12.54
N ASN A 69 -3.36 -2.27 13.84
CA ASN A 69 -3.48 -1.21 14.82
C ASN A 69 -2.45 -0.10 14.57
N ASN A 70 -1.21 -0.43 14.21
CA ASN A 70 -0.18 0.54 13.86
C ASN A 70 -0.54 1.33 12.58
N ILE A 71 -1.09 0.65 11.56
CA ILE A 71 -1.54 1.31 10.33
C ILE A 71 -2.71 2.25 10.61
N ILE A 72 -3.69 1.85 11.45
CA ILE A 72 -4.81 2.73 11.87
C ILE A 72 -4.26 3.98 12.57
N GLN A 73 -3.29 3.83 13.47
CA GLN A 73 -2.66 4.97 14.15
C GLN A 73 -1.93 5.89 13.15
N ALA A 74 -1.19 5.32 12.20
CA ALA A 74 -0.50 6.06 11.16
C ALA A 74 -1.47 6.83 10.25
N LEU A 75 -2.60 6.23 9.86
CA LEU A 75 -3.66 6.88 9.09
C LEU A 75 -4.30 8.04 9.87
N ARG A 76 -4.57 7.84 11.16
CA ARG A 76 -5.09 8.90 12.04
C ARG A 76 -4.12 10.05 12.19
N ALA A 77 -2.84 9.78 12.35
CA ALA A 77 -1.81 10.83 12.42
C ALA A 77 -1.73 11.67 11.14
N GLN A 78 -2.13 11.12 10.00
CA GLN A 78 -2.10 11.78 8.69
C GLN A 78 -3.45 12.38 8.26
N GLN A 79 -4.49 12.36 9.11
CA GLN A 79 -5.83 12.87 8.77
C GLN A 79 -5.81 14.33 8.26
N GLY A 80 -5.05 15.20 8.90
CA GLY A 80 -4.90 16.59 8.49
C GLY A 80 -4.36 16.76 7.06
N ASP A 81 -3.54 15.81 6.62
CA ASP A 81 -2.96 15.81 5.28
C ASP A 81 -3.91 15.26 4.22
N LEU A 82 -4.88 14.44 4.59
CA LEU A 82 -5.85 13.88 3.66
C LEU A 82 -6.91 14.90 3.21
N GLY A 83 -7.10 15.98 3.98
CA GLY A 83 -8.07 17.05 3.69
C GLY A 83 -9.51 16.66 4.03
N GLY A 84 -10.40 17.67 4.12
CA GLY A 84 -11.80 17.45 4.46
C GLY A 84 -12.03 16.96 5.90
N LYS A 85 -13.22 16.39 6.13
CA LYS A 85 -13.57 15.73 7.38
C LYS A 85 -13.30 14.24 7.25
N VAL A 86 -12.32 13.73 7.99
CA VAL A 86 -11.85 12.33 7.88
C VAL A 86 -12.29 11.51 9.08
N LEU A 87 -12.90 10.35 8.82
CA LEU A 87 -13.14 9.30 9.81
C LEU A 87 -12.32 8.07 9.45
N VAL A 88 -11.52 7.56 10.38
CA VAL A 88 -10.76 6.30 10.22
C VAL A 88 -11.43 5.21 11.03
N LEU A 89 -11.95 4.18 10.34
CA LEU A 89 -12.61 3.05 10.99
C LEU A 89 -11.58 2.11 11.62
N SER A 90 -11.82 1.74 12.86
CA SER A 90 -11.11 0.64 13.54
C SER A 90 -11.90 -0.67 13.44
N ARG A 91 -13.24 -0.58 13.39
CA ARG A 91 -14.17 -1.71 13.32
C ARG A 91 -15.27 -1.42 12.31
N ARG A 92 -15.86 -2.51 11.74
CA ARG A 92 -16.93 -2.39 10.74
C ARG A 92 -18.24 -1.83 11.29
N ASN A 93 -18.50 -1.99 12.58
CA ASN A 93 -19.72 -1.54 13.26
C ASN A 93 -19.66 -0.11 13.80
N GLU A 94 -18.70 0.70 13.37
CA GLU A 94 -18.59 2.11 13.77
C GLU A 94 -19.46 3.05 12.93
N LEU A 95 -19.99 2.57 11.80
CA LEU A 95 -20.83 3.37 10.92
C LEU A 95 -22.31 3.26 11.32
N THR A 96 -23.00 4.41 11.33
CA THR A 96 -24.44 4.46 11.49
C THR A 96 -25.13 4.33 10.13
N GLY A 97 -26.24 3.59 10.08
CA GLY A 97 -27.07 3.45 8.88
C GLY A 97 -26.63 2.33 7.93
N ILE A 98 -25.58 1.58 8.26
CA ILE A 98 -25.12 0.41 7.51
C ILE A 98 -24.69 -0.69 8.49
N SER A 99 -24.94 -1.95 8.16
CA SER A 99 -24.55 -3.08 8.98
C SER A 99 -23.07 -3.44 8.79
N ALA A 100 -22.48 -4.12 9.78
CA ALA A 100 -21.11 -4.63 9.67
C ALA A 100 -20.94 -5.64 8.54
N ASP A 101 -21.98 -6.40 8.20
CA ASP A 101 -21.98 -7.38 7.11
C ASP A 101 -21.96 -6.70 5.75
N GLU A 102 -22.78 -5.64 5.56
CA GLU A 102 -22.75 -4.84 4.32
C GLU A 102 -21.39 -4.17 4.12
N VAL A 103 -20.78 -3.68 5.20
CA VAL A 103 -19.40 -3.12 5.14
C VAL A 103 -18.40 -4.21 4.73
N ALA A 104 -18.54 -5.43 5.30
CA ALA A 104 -17.68 -6.55 4.95
C ALA A 104 -17.85 -7.03 3.51
N ASP A 105 -19.08 -6.99 2.97
CA ASP A 105 -19.37 -7.32 1.57
C ASP A 105 -18.72 -6.31 0.63
N LEU A 106 -18.82 -5.02 0.94
CA LEU A 106 -18.16 -3.96 0.17
C LEU A 106 -16.63 -4.07 0.23
N GLU A 107 -16.05 -4.41 1.39
CA GLU A 107 -14.61 -4.66 1.51
C GLU A 107 -14.16 -5.85 0.64
N ARG A 108 -14.95 -6.93 0.60
CA ARG A 108 -14.68 -8.10 -0.27
C ARG A 108 -14.76 -7.76 -1.76
N LEU A 109 -15.80 -7.02 -2.15
CA LEU A 109 -15.96 -6.52 -3.51
C LEU A 109 -14.79 -5.62 -3.90
N HIS A 110 -14.44 -4.67 -3.02
CA HIS A 110 -13.29 -3.80 -3.24
C HIS A 110 -11.99 -4.61 -3.42
N PHE A 111 -11.75 -5.60 -2.56
CA PHE A 111 -10.57 -6.46 -2.66
C PHE A 111 -10.49 -7.13 -4.05
N ALA A 112 -11.58 -7.70 -4.56
CA ALA A 112 -11.62 -8.35 -5.87
C ALA A 112 -11.32 -7.35 -7.01
N VAL A 113 -11.91 -6.16 -6.96
CA VAL A 113 -11.66 -5.09 -7.94
C VAL A 113 -10.21 -4.59 -7.85
N ALA A 114 -9.69 -4.39 -6.64
CA ALA A 114 -8.32 -3.95 -6.42
C ALA A 114 -7.28 -4.97 -6.92
N GLN A 115 -7.53 -6.28 -6.72
CA GLN A 115 -6.68 -7.34 -7.29
C GLN A 115 -6.70 -7.30 -8.82
N SER A 116 -7.85 -7.06 -9.44
CA SER A 116 -7.95 -6.88 -10.89
C SER A 116 -7.15 -5.67 -11.37
N ILE A 117 -7.22 -4.53 -10.67
CA ILE A 117 -6.41 -3.35 -10.97
C ILE A 117 -4.92 -3.68 -10.85
N ALA A 118 -4.50 -4.29 -9.74
CA ALA A 118 -3.12 -4.64 -9.48
C ALA A 118 -2.57 -5.59 -10.57
N LEU A 119 -3.33 -6.61 -10.95
CA LEU A 119 -2.94 -7.57 -11.99
C LEU A 119 -2.84 -6.90 -13.37
N HIS A 120 -3.85 -6.14 -13.78
CA HIS A 120 -3.96 -5.68 -15.17
C HIS A 120 -3.31 -4.33 -15.44
N LYS A 121 -3.11 -3.50 -14.42
CA LYS A 121 -2.43 -2.21 -14.60
C LYS A 121 -0.95 -2.25 -14.17
N TYR A 122 -0.57 -3.15 -13.26
CA TYR A 122 0.78 -3.14 -12.67
C TYR A 122 1.65 -4.32 -13.08
N SER A 123 1.09 -5.48 -13.45
CA SER A 123 1.87 -6.64 -13.93
C SER A 123 2.05 -6.70 -15.45
N GLY A 124 1.48 -5.74 -16.18
CA GLY A 124 1.63 -5.64 -17.64
C GLY A 124 0.64 -6.48 -18.45
N GLU A 125 -0.27 -7.18 -17.81
CA GLU A 125 -1.34 -7.95 -18.46
C GLU A 125 -2.58 -7.05 -18.65
N SER A 126 -2.69 -6.41 -19.81
CA SER A 126 -3.85 -5.56 -20.10
C SER A 126 -5.09 -6.38 -20.44
N LEU A 127 -6.21 -6.09 -19.77
CA LEU A 127 -7.51 -6.58 -20.23
C LEU A 127 -7.88 -5.91 -21.56
N PRO A 128 -8.27 -6.66 -22.61
CA PRO A 128 -8.63 -6.08 -23.92
C PRO A 128 -9.70 -4.99 -23.81
N THR A 129 -10.69 -5.17 -22.91
CA THR A 129 -11.77 -4.20 -22.67
C THR A 129 -11.34 -2.94 -21.92
N LYS A 130 -10.15 -2.96 -21.29
CA LYS A 130 -9.59 -1.86 -20.52
C LYS A 130 -8.37 -1.20 -21.19
N TYR A 131 -8.01 -1.67 -22.40
CA TYR A 131 -6.86 -1.14 -23.12
C TYR A 131 -7.08 0.34 -23.50
N GLY A 132 -6.08 1.16 -23.24
CA GLY A 132 -6.16 2.62 -23.52
C GLY A 132 -7.09 3.41 -22.59
N LYS A 133 -7.82 2.76 -21.71
CA LYS A 133 -8.65 3.42 -20.70
C LYS A 133 -7.86 3.67 -19.43
N GLY A 134 -8.07 4.81 -18.78
CA GLY A 134 -7.52 5.14 -17.48
C GLY A 134 -7.93 4.14 -16.39
N LEU A 135 -8.16 4.61 -15.20
CA LEU A 135 -8.62 3.77 -14.08
C LEU A 135 -10.13 3.52 -14.19
N ASP A 136 -10.53 2.76 -15.21
CA ASP A 136 -11.94 2.44 -15.54
C ASP A 136 -12.43 1.23 -14.71
N TYR A 137 -12.60 1.43 -13.39
CA TYR A 137 -13.08 0.42 -12.45
C TYR A 137 -14.10 1.03 -11.48
N THR A 138 -15.08 0.21 -11.07
CA THR A 138 -16.16 0.66 -10.18
C THR A 138 -16.52 -0.42 -9.17
N LEU A 139 -17.00 0.00 -8.00
CA LEU A 139 -17.67 -0.84 -7.00
C LEU A 139 -19.20 -0.77 -7.14
N GLY A 140 -19.70 0.00 -8.12
CA GLY A 140 -21.12 0.09 -8.44
C GLY A 140 -22.00 0.65 -7.30
N GLU A 141 -23.25 0.17 -7.31
CA GLU A 141 -24.31 0.67 -6.42
C GLU A 141 -24.03 0.44 -4.92
N ASP A 142 -23.25 -0.57 -4.55
CA ASP A 142 -22.93 -0.84 -3.14
C ASP A 142 -22.11 0.31 -2.53
N ALA A 143 -21.14 0.85 -3.29
CA ALA A 143 -20.38 2.02 -2.86
C ALA A 143 -21.25 3.28 -2.82
N VAL A 144 -22.15 3.45 -3.79
CA VAL A 144 -23.10 4.58 -3.82
C VAL A 144 -24.07 4.49 -2.64
N ALA A 145 -24.55 3.30 -2.29
CA ALA A 145 -25.41 3.07 -1.14
C ALA A 145 -24.70 3.44 0.18
N LEU A 146 -23.42 3.08 0.33
CA LEU A 146 -22.59 3.50 1.47
C LEU A 146 -22.56 5.03 1.58
N GLY A 147 -22.27 5.74 0.49
CA GLY A 147 -22.23 7.21 0.46
C GLY A 147 -23.55 7.85 0.85
N ARG A 148 -24.66 7.39 0.28
CA ARG A 148 -26.00 7.91 0.57
C ARG A 148 -26.41 7.73 2.02
N ARG A 149 -26.11 6.57 2.62
CA ARG A 149 -26.49 6.24 4.01
C ARG A 149 -25.64 6.93 5.05
N THR A 150 -24.34 7.09 4.77
CA THR A 150 -23.38 7.62 5.75
C THR A 150 -23.05 9.11 5.51
N GLY A 151 -23.36 9.62 4.33
CA GLY A 151 -23.07 10.98 3.91
C GLY A 151 -21.60 11.27 3.66
N TYR A 152 -20.75 10.25 3.46
CA TYR A 152 -19.37 10.44 3.01
C TYR A 152 -19.31 10.55 1.47
N ASP A 153 -18.38 11.40 0.98
CA ASP A 153 -18.19 11.62 -0.45
C ASP A 153 -17.22 10.62 -1.06
N TYR A 154 -16.22 10.20 -0.27
CA TYR A 154 -15.16 9.26 -0.70
C TYR A 154 -14.89 8.20 0.36
N ALA A 155 -14.47 7.02 -0.12
CA ALA A 155 -13.93 5.95 0.72
C ALA A 155 -12.48 5.65 0.32
N LEU A 156 -11.58 5.63 1.28
CA LEU A 156 -10.19 5.20 1.12
C LEU A 156 -10.05 3.78 1.68
N PHE A 157 -9.64 2.85 0.83
CA PHE A 157 -9.32 1.49 1.20
C PHE A 157 -7.81 1.30 1.23
N VAL A 158 -7.31 0.57 2.22
CA VAL A 158 -5.89 0.26 2.38
C VAL A 158 -5.73 -1.24 2.60
N TYR A 159 -4.88 -1.86 1.81
CA TYR A 159 -4.44 -3.24 1.95
C TYR A 159 -2.94 -3.28 2.20
N ALA A 160 -2.49 -4.18 3.07
CA ALA A 160 -1.09 -4.44 3.32
C ALA A 160 -0.84 -5.93 3.59
N GLU A 161 0.10 -6.50 2.88
CA GLU A 161 0.62 -7.85 3.11
C GLU A 161 2.12 -7.77 3.38
N ASP A 162 2.56 -8.41 4.46
CA ASP A 162 3.96 -8.48 4.86
C ASP A 162 4.36 -9.92 5.12
N ASN A 163 5.21 -10.45 4.25
CA ASN A 163 5.76 -11.80 4.35
C ASN A 163 7.17 -11.72 4.93
N ILE A 164 7.31 -12.01 6.21
CA ILE A 164 8.54 -11.84 6.99
C ILE A 164 9.33 -13.14 7.01
N ALA A 165 10.55 -13.11 6.47
CA ALA A 165 11.43 -14.27 6.46
C ALA A 165 11.82 -14.71 7.88
N SER A 166 11.70 -16.02 8.15
CA SER A 166 12.25 -16.62 9.38
C SER A 166 13.76 -16.50 9.44
N THR A 167 14.34 -16.63 10.62
CA THR A 167 15.80 -16.61 10.84
C THR A 167 16.51 -17.64 9.95
N GLY A 168 15.95 -18.86 9.83
CA GLY A 168 16.52 -19.91 8.97
C GLY A 168 16.48 -19.52 7.49
N ARG A 169 15.39 -18.89 7.03
CA ARG A 169 15.28 -18.41 5.64
C ARG A 169 16.25 -17.26 5.36
N THR A 170 16.39 -16.32 6.30
CA THR A 170 17.38 -15.24 6.19
C THR A 170 18.81 -15.77 6.11
N ALA A 171 19.13 -16.78 6.94
CA ALA A 171 20.44 -17.44 6.88
C ALA A 171 20.68 -18.11 5.52
N LEU A 172 19.70 -18.83 4.97
CA LEU A 172 19.80 -19.42 3.63
C LEU A 172 19.95 -18.34 2.54
N GLN A 173 19.27 -17.22 2.67
CA GLN A 173 19.40 -16.10 1.73
C GLN A 173 20.81 -15.52 1.75
N VAL A 174 21.37 -15.29 2.94
CA VAL A 174 22.76 -14.81 3.09
C VAL A 174 23.76 -15.81 2.49
N LEU A 175 23.59 -17.10 2.78
CA LEU A 175 24.44 -18.16 2.21
C LEU A 175 24.30 -18.24 0.69
N GLY A 176 23.09 -18.13 0.14
CA GLY A 176 22.83 -18.13 -1.29
C GLY A 176 23.48 -16.95 -2.01
N VAL A 177 23.43 -15.76 -1.43
CA VAL A 177 24.11 -14.57 -1.95
C VAL A 177 25.64 -14.72 -1.84
N ALA A 178 26.14 -15.21 -0.70
CA ALA A 178 27.57 -15.46 -0.52
C ALA A 178 28.11 -16.51 -1.52
N GLY A 179 27.31 -17.53 -1.84
CA GLY A 179 27.62 -18.52 -2.84
C GLY A 179 27.87 -17.96 -4.25
N CYS A 180 27.23 -16.82 -4.57
CA CYS A 180 27.46 -16.15 -5.86
C CYS A 180 28.92 -15.71 -6.05
N PHE A 181 29.62 -15.36 -4.99
CA PHE A 181 31.03 -14.95 -5.04
C PHE A 181 31.98 -16.11 -5.35
N ILE A 182 31.54 -17.35 -5.14
CA ILE A 182 32.31 -18.57 -5.42
C ILE A 182 31.74 -19.35 -6.62
N GLY A 183 30.84 -18.72 -7.41
CA GLY A 183 30.29 -19.30 -8.64
C GLY A 183 29.06 -20.20 -8.44
N PHE A 184 28.51 -20.30 -7.21
CA PHE A 184 27.29 -21.08 -6.91
C PHE A 184 26.20 -20.16 -6.40
N CYS A 185 25.42 -19.58 -7.30
CA CYS A 185 24.28 -18.72 -6.98
C CYS A 185 23.02 -19.55 -6.72
N ALA A 186 22.53 -19.55 -5.49
CA ALA A 186 21.21 -20.10 -5.13
C ALA A 186 20.43 -19.09 -4.29
N PRO A 187 20.03 -17.91 -4.84
CA PRO A 187 19.31 -16.92 -4.06
C PRO A 187 17.94 -17.45 -3.69
N SER A 188 17.65 -17.55 -2.39
CA SER A 188 16.30 -17.77 -1.88
C SER A 188 15.65 -16.42 -1.64
N GLY A 189 14.41 -16.22 -2.12
CA GLY A 189 13.68 -14.97 -1.88
C GLY A 189 13.54 -14.67 -0.38
N GLY A 190 13.78 -13.41 0.01
CA GLY A 190 13.66 -12.91 1.37
C GLY A 190 12.24 -12.49 1.74
N SER A 191 12.15 -11.60 2.73
CA SER A 191 10.90 -10.92 3.06
C SER A 191 10.38 -10.12 1.84
N ASN A 192 9.07 -10.11 1.66
CA ASN A 192 8.44 -9.28 0.64
C ASN A 192 7.21 -8.59 1.24
N GLN A 193 6.95 -7.39 0.75
CA GLN A 193 5.81 -6.60 1.17
C GLN A 193 5.04 -6.13 -0.06
N PHE A 194 3.73 -6.15 0.04
CA PHE A 194 2.82 -5.64 -0.96
C PHE A 194 1.75 -4.81 -0.26
N ALA A 195 1.52 -3.60 -0.74
CA ALA A 195 0.44 -2.76 -0.22
C ALA A 195 -0.19 -1.97 -1.37
N TYR A 196 -1.47 -1.67 -1.24
CA TYR A 196 -2.13 -0.70 -2.10
C TYR A 196 -3.09 0.16 -1.31
N ALA A 197 -3.38 1.33 -1.87
CA ALA A 197 -4.49 2.17 -1.44
C ALA A 197 -5.29 2.59 -2.65
N SER A 198 -6.60 2.62 -2.50
CA SER A 198 -7.52 3.09 -3.51
C SER A 198 -8.53 4.07 -2.93
N LEU A 199 -8.88 5.10 -3.71
CA LEU A 199 -9.91 6.05 -3.38
C LEU A 199 -11.11 5.82 -4.30
N VAL A 200 -12.27 5.66 -3.69
CA VAL A 200 -13.55 5.44 -4.37
C VAL A 200 -14.43 6.67 -4.18
N ASP A 201 -14.96 7.22 -5.26
CA ASP A 201 -16.00 8.24 -5.20
C ASP A 201 -17.34 7.57 -4.87
N LEU A 202 -17.89 7.86 -3.70
CA LEU A 202 -19.14 7.25 -3.23
C LEU A 202 -20.40 7.82 -3.89
N ARG A 203 -20.27 8.82 -4.74
CA ARG A 203 -21.39 9.36 -5.53
C ARG A 203 -21.60 8.57 -6.83
N THR A 204 -20.52 8.00 -7.38
CA THR A 204 -20.53 7.26 -8.64
C THR A 204 -20.16 5.79 -8.51
N GLY A 205 -19.52 5.41 -7.38
CA GLY A 205 -18.95 4.09 -7.17
C GLY A 205 -17.62 3.86 -7.88
N GLU A 206 -17.07 4.86 -8.58
CA GLU A 206 -15.86 4.72 -9.38
C GLU A 206 -14.59 4.77 -8.52
N VAL A 207 -13.59 3.95 -8.89
CA VAL A 207 -12.23 4.04 -8.33
C VAL A 207 -11.51 5.20 -9.01
N VAL A 208 -11.33 6.31 -8.30
CA VAL A 208 -10.77 7.56 -8.84
C VAL A 208 -9.27 7.71 -8.62
N TRP A 209 -8.67 6.88 -7.77
CA TRP A 209 -7.23 6.88 -7.52
C TRP A 209 -6.79 5.51 -6.99
N PHE A 210 -5.60 5.07 -7.41
CA PHE A 210 -5.00 3.82 -6.98
C PHE A 210 -3.48 3.95 -6.89
N ASN A 211 -2.87 3.43 -5.83
CA ASN A 211 -1.43 3.39 -5.67
C ASN A 211 -0.98 2.05 -5.11
N VAL A 212 0.13 1.52 -5.63
CA VAL A 212 0.73 0.26 -5.19
C VAL A 212 2.14 0.51 -4.67
N LEU A 213 2.47 -0.13 -3.57
CA LEU A 213 3.82 -0.30 -3.07
C LEU A 213 4.17 -1.79 -3.11
N GLN A 214 5.28 -2.12 -3.71
CA GLN A 214 5.78 -3.48 -3.73
C GLN A 214 7.28 -3.49 -3.45
N THR A 215 7.69 -4.32 -2.51
CA THR A 215 9.08 -4.70 -2.36
C THR A 215 9.24 -6.13 -2.83
N GLY A 216 10.12 -6.35 -3.78
CA GLY A 216 10.58 -7.67 -4.14
C GLY A 216 12.09 -7.59 -4.19
N SER A 217 12.77 -8.10 -3.19
CA SER A 217 14.22 -8.07 -3.13
C SER A 217 14.77 -9.46 -2.93
N GLN A 218 15.72 -9.81 -3.78
CA GLN A 218 16.64 -10.94 -3.56
C GLN A 218 17.63 -10.61 -2.42
N LEU A 219 17.70 -9.35 -2.00
CA LEU A 219 18.61 -8.86 -0.97
C LEU A 219 17.94 -8.83 0.40
N PRO A 220 18.64 -9.28 1.46
CA PRO A 220 18.15 -9.20 2.82
C PRO A 220 17.85 -7.75 3.25
N GLY A 221 16.75 -7.53 3.95
CA GLY A 221 16.47 -6.27 4.63
C GLY A 221 15.86 -5.14 3.79
N VAL A 222 15.57 -5.36 2.50
CA VAL A 222 14.88 -4.34 1.69
C VAL A 222 13.37 -4.44 1.91
N THR A 223 12.84 -3.57 2.78
CA THR A 223 11.42 -3.48 3.13
C THR A 223 10.98 -2.02 3.22
N PHE A 224 9.67 -1.75 3.29
CA PHE A 224 9.14 -0.39 3.60
C PHE A 224 9.37 0.01 5.05
N GLY A 225 9.81 -0.91 5.88
CA GLY A 225 9.82 -0.91 7.32
C GLY A 225 8.92 -2.03 7.85
N ASP A 226 9.20 -2.50 9.06
CA ASP A 226 8.41 -3.53 9.73
C ASP A 226 7.08 -2.92 10.21
N ILE A 227 5.97 -3.28 9.54
CA ILE A 227 4.64 -2.74 9.88
C ILE A 227 4.11 -3.19 11.25
N ARG A 228 4.77 -4.17 11.88
CA ARG A 228 4.47 -4.57 13.26
C ARG A 228 4.90 -3.52 14.30
N ASN A 229 5.70 -2.53 13.90
CA ASN A 229 6.03 -1.37 14.73
C ASN A 229 5.46 -0.08 14.14
N GLN A 230 5.29 0.94 14.98
CA GLN A 230 4.67 2.21 14.62
C GLN A 230 5.45 2.96 13.53
N GLN A 231 6.77 2.95 13.59
CA GLN A 231 7.62 3.64 12.64
C GLN A 231 7.52 3.04 11.23
N GLY A 232 7.57 1.71 11.11
CA GLY A 232 7.44 1.02 9.83
C GLY A 232 6.06 1.21 9.22
N ALA A 233 5.00 1.12 10.03
CA ALA A 233 3.63 1.40 9.59
C ALA A 233 3.47 2.86 9.12
N ALA A 234 4.05 3.83 9.85
CA ALA A 234 4.01 5.24 9.46
C ALA A 234 4.74 5.48 8.13
N GLN A 235 5.92 4.90 7.93
CA GLN A 235 6.68 4.99 6.68
C GLN A 235 5.91 4.37 5.50
N MET A 236 5.29 3.22 5.70
CA MET A 236 4.47 2.56 4.67
C MET A 236 3.29 3.44 4.28
N VAL A 237 2.51 3.94 5.25
CA VAL A 237 1.36 4.81 5.00
C VAL A 237 1.77 6.12 4.33
N GLU A 238 2.87 6.75 4.75
CA GLU A 238 3.39 7.96 4.14
C GLU A 238 3.74 7.75 2.66
N ARG A 239 4.44 6.68 2.33
CA ARG A 239 4.79 6.34 0.93
C ARG A 239 3.56 6.00 0.11
N LEU A 240 2.63 5.24 0.70
CA LEU A 240 1.41 4.79 0.03
C LEU A 240 0.50 5.97 -0.34
N LEU A 241 0.38 6.97 0.55
CA LEU A 241 -0.48 8.13 0.36
C LEU A 241 0.26 9.38 -0.16
N GLY A 242 1.58 9.33 -0.30
CA GLY A 242 2.43 10.49 -0.60
C GLY A 242 2.03 11.26 -1.86
N ARG A 243 1.62 10.57 -2.92
CA ARG A 243 1.19 11.22 -4.18
C ARG A 243 -0.19 11.86 -4.08
N MET A 244 -1.09 11.30 -3.29
CA MET A 244 -2.38 11.93 -3.02
C MET A 244 -2.18 13.28 -2.32
N LYS A 245 -1.21 13.33 -1.40
CA LYS A 245 -0.78 14.56 -0.71
C LYS A 245 -0.12 15.56 -1.66
N ALA A 246 0.83 15.12 -2.48
CA ALA A 246 1.54 15.98 -3.42
C ALA A 246 0.59 16.64 -4.44
N GLY A 247 -0.38 15.91 -4.98
CA GLY A 247 -1.41 16.46 -5.86
C GLY A 247 -2.25 17.54 -5.18
N ARG A 248 -2.47 17.45 -3.86
CA ARG A 248 -3.18 18.47 -3.09
C ARG A 248 -2.35 19.75 -2.85
N GLU A 249 -1.07 19.60 -2.56
CA GLU A 249 -0.17 20.76 -2.36
C GLU A 249 0.04 21.56 -3.64
N ILE A 250 0.20 20.90 -4.78
CA ILE A 250 0.28 21.55 -6.09
C ILE A 250 -0.97 22.37 -6.35
N ARG A 251 -2.17 21.85 -6.06
CA ARG A 251 -3.43 22.58 -6.26
C ARG A 251 -3.62 23.72 -5.28
N LYS A 252 -3.22 23.58 -4.05
CA LYS A 252 -3.24 24.70 -3.07
C LYS A 252 -2.34 25.85 -3.58
N ALA A 253 -1.16 25.52 -4.10
CA ALA A 253 -0.25 26.49 -4.67
C ALA A 253 -0.85 27.19 -5.93
N GLN A 254 -1.49 26.44 -6.82
CA GLN A 254 -2.18 26.97 -7.99
C GLN A 254 -3.35 27.88 -7.60
N ALA A 255 -4.22 27.44 -6.67
CA ALA A 255 -5.34 28.24 -6.19
C ALA A 255 -4.91 29.51 -5.43
N ALA A 256 -3.74 29.47 -4.80
CA ALA A 256 -3.17 30.67 -4.16
C ALA A 256 -2.57 31.67 -5.20
N ALA A 257 -2.07 31.15 -6.32
CA ALA A 257 -1.55 31.98 -7.41
C ALA A 257 -2.67 32.67 -8.23
N GLU A 258 -3.83 32.00 -8.40
CA GLU A 258 -5.01 32.56 -9.08
C GLU A 258 -5.73 33.67 -8.28
N LYS A 259 -5.44 33.80 -6.97
CA LYS A 259 -6.03 34.82 -6.11
C LYS A 259 -5.19 36.09 -5.98
N LYS A 260 -4.02 36.12 -6.61
CA LYS A 260 -3.13 37.30 -6.68
C LYS A 260 -3.25 37.99 -8.02
#